data_db559c50a21650e5f35372fb2190a09e
#
_entry.id   db559c50a21650e5f35372fb2190a09e
#
_cell.length_a   1.000
_cell.length_b   1.000
_cell.length_c   1.000
_cell.angle_alpha   90.00
_cell.angle_beta   90.00
_cell.angle_gamma   90.00
#
_symmetry.space_group_name_H-M   'P 1'
#
loop_
_entity.id
_entity.type
_entity.pdbx_description
1 polymer ?
#
loop_
_entity_poly.entity_id
_entity_poly.type
_entity_poly.pdbx_seq_one_letter_code
_entity_poly.pdbx_strand_id
1 'polypeptide(L)'
;MKGTAHRGLTAEDDRERARRLRASEKERAENLMVVDMVRNDLGRVAAAGSVKVPELFAVEHYPTLLQMTSTVTARSRAPLPEIVAALFPSASITGAPKPRTTEIIARLEGGPRGVYTGAVGWLAPGRRARFNVAIRTAVVDRERGEASYGVGGGIVWDSEAAVEWRECELKARVLTSAVHDPGPPRGRFELLETMRWTPGEGFAHLAEHLTRLAGLAEYFEFGLDLAVVEARLAAFEISAAASGLPAPERVRLLVDRSGGVGLEATPLGEIGTDGPAGEAGADSDRAGRDRPSAGPARPLRLGLAAAPVDPADPFLYHKTTHRRVYDQALTARPDCDDVLLWNPRGEATESCRANLVVRLDDEWTTPPVACGLLPGILRARLLAAGRVRERVVSLADLARCETIYLVSSLRS
;
A
#
# COMPACT_ATOMS: atom_id res chain seq x y z
N MET A 1 12.93 9.29 15.75
CA MET A 1 12.55 8.31 14.69
C MET A 1 13.69 7.31 14.57
N LYS A 2 13.44 6.06 14.87
CA LYS A 2 14.33 4.90 14.71
C LYS A 2 13.45 3.68 14.51
N GLY A 3 13.86 2.77 13.64
CA GLY A 3 13.06 1.62 13.23
C GLY A 3 12.27 1.87 11.94
N THR A 4 12.59 1.14 10.90
CA THR A 4 11.99 1.29 9.57
C THR A 4 11.68 -0.09 8.99
N ALA A 5 10.51 -0.21 8.36
CA ALA A 5 10.14 -1.38 7.57
C ALA A 5 9.53 -0.95 6.22
N HIS A 6 9.65 -1.80 5.22
CA HIS A 6 8.93 -1.59 3.97
C HIS A 6 7.42 -1.76 4.17
N ARG A 7 6.63 -1.00 3.39
CA ARG A 7 5.18 -1.21 3.32
C ARG A 7 4.85 -2.65 2.92
N GLY A 8 3.74 -3.14 3.44
CA GLY A 8 3.12 -4.36 2.91
C GLY A 8 2.53 -4.12 1.52
N LEU A 9 2.34 -5.17 0.75
CA LEU A 9 1.68 -5.08 -0.55
C LEU A 9 0.15 -5.12 -0.44
N THR A 10 -0.37 -5.64 0.67
CA THR A 10 -1.80 -5.62 1.02
C THR A 10 -1.99 -4.92 2.36
N ALA A 11 -3.22 -4.45 2.66
CA ALA A 11 -3.53 -3.84 3.95
C ALA A 11 -3.27 -4.80 5.13
N GLU A 12 -3.45 -6.10 4.95
CA GLU A 12 -3.17 -7.10 5.99
C GLU A 12 -1.67 -7.28 6.22
N ASP A 13 -0.87 -7.44 5.14
CA ASP A 13 0.59 -7.52 5.22
C ASP A 13 1.17 -6.22 5.83
N ASP A 14 0.64 -5.07 5.47
CA ASP A 14 1.08 -3.78 6.00
C ASP A 14 0.83 -3.68 7.52
N ARG A 15 -0.35 -4.08 7.99
CA ARG A 15 -0.66 -4.15 9.43
C ARG A 15 0.22 -5.15 10.16
N GLU A 16 0.51 -6.31 9.55
CA GLU A 16 1.41 -7.29 10.15
C GLU A 16 2.84 -6.75 10.26
N ARG A 17 3.35 -6.09 9.22
CA ARG A 17 4.67 -5.45 9.25
C ARG A 17 4.75 -4.34 10.30
N ALA A 18 3.70 -3.52 10.43
CA ALA A 18 3.60 -2.51 11.48
C ALA A 18 3.62 -3.14 12.88
N ARG A 19 2.90 -4.24 13.09
CA ARG A 19 2.92 -4.99 14.37
C ARG A 19 4.31 -5.55 14.67
N ARG A 20 4.98 -6.18 13.69
CA ARG A 20 6.34 -6.73 13.83
C ARG A 20 7.35 -5.63 14.13
N LEU A 21 7.28 -4.51 13.42
CA LEU A 21 8.13 -3.35 13.67
C LEU A 21 7.97 -2.86 15.12
N ARG A 22 6.73 -2.70 15.58
CA ARG A 22 6.40 -2.26 16.93
C ARG A 22 6.83 -3.27 18.01
N ALA A 23 6.84 -4.57 17.71
CA ALA A 23 7.22 -5.64 18.63
C ALA A 23 8.73 -5.92 18.63
N SER A 24 9.49 -5.42 17.66
CA SER A 24 10.93 -5.69 17.52
C SER A 24 11.72 -5.14 18.71
N GLU A 25 12.35 -6.02 19.48
CA GLU A 25 13.16 -5.63 20.63
C GLU A 25 14.34 -4.74 20.22
N LYS A 26 15.00 -5.05 19.10
CA LYS A 26 16.11 -4.26 18.56
C LYS A 26 15.65 -2.83 18.25
N GLU A 27 14.61 -2.67 17.44
CA GLU A 27 14.13 -1.36 17.02
C GLU A 27 13.61 -0.53 18.20
N ARG A 28 12.97 -1.18 19.15
CA ARG A 28 12.53 -0.55 20.42
C ARG A 28 13.70 -0.09 21.28
N ALA A 29 14.74 -0.92 21.42
CA ALA A 29 15.92 -0.56 22.19
C ALA A 29 16.64 0.66 21.59
N GLU A 30 16.84 0.68 20.27
CA GLU A 30 17.43 1.81 19.56
C GLU A 30 16.57 3.09 19.69
N ASN A 31 15.26 2.96 19.55
CA ASN A 31 14.33 4.08 19.69
C ASN A 31 14.35 4.63 21.12
N LEU A 32 14.30 3.75 22.13
CA LEU A 32 14.32 4.11 23.54
C LEU A 32 15.61 4.85 23.93
N MET A 33 16.75 4.40 23.44
CA MET A 33 18.04 5.06 23.65
C MET A 33 18.00 6.51 23.15
N VAL A 34 17.44 6.75 21.97
CA VAL A 34 17.27 8.12 21.43
C VAL A 34 16.28 8.93 22.25
N VAL A 35 15.17 8.33 22.68
CA VAL A 35 14.20 8.99 23.58
C VAL A 35 14.86 9.46 24.86
N ASP A 36 15.68 8.63 25.50
CA ASP A 36 16.37 9.01 26.73
C ASP A 36 17.38 10.16 26.53
N MET A 37 18.11 10.14 25.40
CA MET A 37 18.98 11.26 25.04
C MET A 37 18.19 12.57 24.86
N VAL A 38 17.06 12.54 24.16
CA VAL A 38 16.21 13.73 23.96
C VAL A 38 15.58 14.19 25.27
N ARG A 39 15.17 13.27 26.13
CA ARG A 39 14.68 13.59 27.49
C ARG A 39 15.73 14.32 28.32
N ASN A 40 16.97 13.83 28.27
CA ASN A 40 18.10 14.48 28.94
C ASN A 40 18.33 15.91 28.41
N ASP A 41 18.40 16.06 27.07
CA ASP A 41 18.62 17.36 26.45
C ASP A 41 17.51 18.36 26.78
N LEU A 42 16.24 17.95 26.70
CA LEU A 42 15.10 18.78 27.09
C LEU A 42 15.10 19.08 28.59
N GLY A 43 15.51 18.12 29.43
CA GLY A 43 15.58 18.28 30.89
C GLY A 43 16.47 19.45 31.34
N ARG A 44 17.45 19.84 30.52
CA ARG A 44 18.36 20.96 30.82
C ARG A 44 17.69 22.34 30.76
N VAL A 45 16.59 22.46 30.01
CA VAL A 45 15.87 23.73 29.76
C VAL A 45 14.39 23.67 30.13
N ALA A 46 13.93 22.51 30.58
CA ALA A 46 12.54 22.28 30.92
C ALA A 46 12.21 22.70 32.36
N ALA A 47 10.95 23.07 32.59
CA ALA A 47 10.43 23.16 33.96
C ALA A 47 10.45 21.77 34.63
N ALA A 48 10.83 21.73 35.91
CA ALA A 48 10.94 20.47 36.65
C ALA A 48 9.64 19.65 36.54
N GLY A 49 9.77 18.35 36.26
CA GLY A 49 8.65 17.42 36.11
C GLY A 49 7.81 17.56 34.83
N SER A 50 8.18 18.46 33.90
CA SER A 50 7.39 18.70 32.68
C SER A 50 7.78 17.85 31.48
N VAL A 51 8.92 17.16 31.52
CA VAL A 51 9.34 16.26 30.43
C VAL A 51 8.47 15.02 30.45
N LYS A 52 7.81 14.75 29.33
CA LYS A 52 6.88 13.60 29.16
C LYS A 52 7.15 12.92 27.82
N VAL A 53 6.76 11.65 27.73
CA VAL A 53 6.75 10.87 26.49
C VAL A 53 5.32 10.45 26.22
N PRO A 54 4.50 11.32 25.58
CA PRO A 54 3.09 11.01 25.32
C PRO A 54 2.89 9.86 24.36
N GLU A 55 3.82 9.67 23.45
CA GLU A 55 3.79 8.58 22.48
C GLU A 55 5.15 7.88 22.42
N LEU A 56 5.13 6.58 22.66
CA LEU A 56 6.31 5.71 22.60
C LEU A 56 6.05 4.57 21.64
N PHE A 57 6.99 4.36 20.68
CA PHE A 57 6.91 3.32 19.65
C PHE A 57 5.66 3.39 18.76
N ALA A 58 5.19 4.59 18.43
CA ALA A 58 4.17 4.77 17.42
C ALA A 58 4.74 4.38 16.04
N VAL A 59 3.92 3.75 15.20
CA VAL A 59 4.29 3.44 13.81
C VAL A 59 3.52 4.37 12.90
N GLU A 60 4.25 5.21 12.19
CA GLU A 60 3.72 6.12 11.18
C GLU A 60 3.82 5.47 9.79
N HIS A 61 2.78 5.64 8.99
CA HIS A 61 2.72 5.16 7.61
C HIS A 61 3.20 6.25 6.67
N TYR A 62 4.12 5.90 5.79
CA TYR A 62 4.58 6.76 4.69
C TYR A 62 4.33 6.03 3.36
N PRO A 63 4.29 6.71 2.23
CA PRO A 63 3.96 6.06 0.95
C PRO A 63 4.80 4.82 0.62
N THR A 64 6.08 4.79 1.03
CA THR A 64 7.02 3.72 0.69
C THR A 64 7.51 2.90 1.89
N LEU A 65 7.25 3.36 3.12
CA LEU A 65 7.78 2.72 4.32
C LEU A 65 6.91 2.95 5.56
N LEU A 66 7.14 2.11 6.58
CA LEU A 66 6.67 2.26 7.94
C LEU A 66 7.82 2.79 8.79
N GLN A 67 7.55 3.77 9.64
CA GLN A 67 8.56 4.40 10.48
C GLN A 67 8.15 4.36 11.95
N MET A 68 8.98 3.80 12.81
CA MET A 68 8.75 3.89 14.26
C MET A 68 9.20 5.26 14.76
N THR A 69 8.31 5.92 15.49
CA THR A 69 8.52 7.24 16.07
C THR A 69 8.20 7.24 17.57
N SER A 70 8.79 8.20 18.28
CA SER A 70 8.41 8.51 19.66
C SER A 70 8.45 10.02 19.86
N THR A 71 7.51 10.53 20.64
CA THR A 71 7.35 11.96 20.90
C THR A 71 7.75 12.27 22.33
N VAL A 72 8.69 13.23 22.50
CA VAL A 72 9.07 13.77 23.82
C VAL A 72 8.62 15.21 23.88
N THR A 73 7.94 15.60 24.94
CA THR A 73 7.44 16.96 25.18
C THR A 73 7.97 17.52 26.46
N ALA A 74 8.11 18.85 26.52
CA ALA A 74 8.49 19.57 27.74
C ALA A 74 7.89 20.98 27.71
N ARG A 75 7.72 21.58 28.90
CA ARG A 75 7.42 23.00 29.07
C ARG A 75 8.69 23.77 29.42
N SER A 76 8.99 24.84 28.68
CA SER A 76 10.17 25.67 28.93
C SER A 76 9.84 27.15 28.85
N ARG A 77 10.44 27.94 29.75
CA ARG A 77 10.47 29.40 29.70
C ARG A 77 11.78 29.95 29.18
N ALA A 78 12.77 29.07 28.94
CA ALA A 78 14.07 29.46 28.41
C ALA A 78 13.93 30.20 27.07
N PRO A 79 14.77 31.18 26.78
CA PRO A 79 14.80 31.79 25.45
C PRO A 79 15.22 30.78 24.39
N LEU A 80 14.79 31.02 23.15
CA LEU A 80 15.02 30.08 22.05
C LEU A 80 16.50 29.72 21.82
N PRO A 81 17.48 30.65 21.91
CA PRO A 81 18.90 30.29 21.78
C PRO A 81 19.35 29.24 22.81
N GLU A 82 18.87 29.30 24.03
CA GLU A 82 19.19 28.30 25.06
C GLU A 82 18.55 26.94 24.75
N ILE A 83 17.32 26.94 24.25
CA ILE A 83 16.65 25.69 23.79
C ILE A 83 17.44 25.07 22.65
N VAL A 84 17.86 25.88 21.68
CA VAL A 84 18.70 25.40 20.56
C VAL A 84 20.01 24.86 21.06
N ALA A 85 20.72 25.58 21.96
CA ALA A 85 22.00 25.13 22.52
C ALA A 85 21.88 23.81 23.33
N ALA A 86 20.74 23.55 23.94
CA ALA A 86 20.48 22.30 24.65
C ALA A 86 20.23 21.12 23.69
N LEU A 87 19.49 21.34 22.60
CA LEU A 87 19.05 20.30 21.68
C LEU A 87 20.02 20.07 20.53
N PHE A 88 20.82 21.06 20.12
CA PHE A 88 21.74 21.00 19.00
C PHE A 88 23.20 20.86 19.46
N PRO A 89 24.04 20.07 18.79
CA PRO A 89 23.62 19.07 17.78
C PRO A 89 22.76 17.95 18.37
N SER A 90 21.90 17.33 17.55
CA SER A 90 21.04 16.25 18.02
C SER A 90 21.87 15.06 18.53
N ALA A 91 21.58 14.59 19.75
CA ALA A 91 22.25 13.43 20.32
C ALA A 91 22.05 12.14 19.50
N SER A 92 20.94 12.03 18.76
CA SER A 92 20.71 10.92 17.83
C SER A 92 21.68 10.89 16.65
N ILE A 93 22.39 12.00 16.39
CA ILE A 93 23.37 12.14 15.32
C ILE A 93 24.80 12.02 15.85
N THR A 94 25.07 12.63 17.00
CA THR A 94 26.42 12.65 17.58
C THR A 94 26.69 11.48 18.50
N GLY A 95 25.66 10.90 19.10
CA GLY A 95 25.81 9.96 20.20
C GLY A 95 25.92 10.66 21.56
N ALA A 96 26.14 9.88 22.61
CA ALA A 96 26.32 10.37 23.98
C ALA A 96 27.57 9.75 24.63
N PRO A 97 28.33 10.53 25.45
CA PRO A 97 28.20 11.97 25.74
C PRO A 97 28.58 12.85 24.54
N LYS A 98 27.74 13.84 24.20
CA LYS A 98 27.91 14.71 23.01
C LYS A 98 29.33 15.30 22.84
N PRO A 99 29.96 15.91 23.87
CA PRO A 99 31.29 16.50 23.69
C PRO A 99 32.29 15.45 23.19
N ARG A 100 32.33 14.29 23.84
CA ARG A 100 33.29 13.24 23.51
C ARG A 100 33.11 12.64 22.13
N THR A 101 31.87 12.35 21.80
CA THR A 101 31.51 11.78 20.48
C THR A 101 31.75 12.79 19.35
N THR A 102 31.49 14.09 19.57
CA THR A 102 31.80 15.15 18.60
C THR A 102 33.32 15.29 18.38
N GLU A 103 34.16 15.16 19.43
CA GLU A 103 35.60 15.13 19.27
C GLU A 103 36.10 13.93 18.45
N ILE A 104 35.49 12.77 18.64
CA ILE A 104 35.81 11.56 17.86
C ILE A 104 35.43 11.76 16.38
N ILE A 105 34.24 12.25 16.12
CA ILE A 105 33.75 12.56 14.76
C ILE A 105 34.72 13.55 14.08
N ALA A 106 35.07 14.64 14.73
CA ALA A 106 35.98 15.65 14.19
C ALA A 106 37.40 15.11 13.85
N ARG A 107 37.83 14.04 14.54
CA ARG A 107 39.12 13.39 14.25
C ARG A 107 39.04 12.36 13.13
N LEU A 108 37.90 11.71 12.96
CA LEU A 108 37.71 10.62 11.98
C LEU A 108 37.25 11.12 10.62
N GLU A 109 36.48 12.20 10.58
CA GLU A 109 35.96 12.76 9.35
C GLU A 109 36.92 13.79 8.74
N GLY A 110 37.13 13.70 7.43
CA GLY A 110 38.10 14.52 6.70
C GLY A 110 37.69 15.97 6.45
N GLY A 111 36.52 16.42 6.93
CA GLY A 111 36.02 17.77 6.71
C GLY A 111 34.70 18.07 7.38
N PRO A 112 34.19 19.30 7.29
CA PRO A 112 32.94 19.72 7.89
C PRO A 112 31.76 19.10 7.15
N ARG A 113 30.72 18.68 7.89
CA ARG A 113 29.49 18.11 7.34
C ARG A 113 28.59 19.14 6.62
N GLY A 114 28.86 20.42 6.78
CA GLY A 114 28.05 21.51 6.20
C GLY A 114 26.61 21.47 6.70
N VAL A 115 25.66 21.44 5.78
CA VAL A 115 24.23 21.35 6.09
C VAL A 115 23.85 19.96 6.62
N TYR A 116 24.55 18.92 6.18
CA TYR A 116 24.28 17.54 6.59
C TYR A 116 24.35 17.39 8.11
N THR A 117 23.31 16.77 8.70
CA THR A 117 23.11 16.62 10.16
C THR A 117 22.94 17.91 10.95
N GLY A 118 22.90 19.05 10.27
CA GLY A 118 22.52 20.34 10.84
C GLY A 118 21.02 20.43 11.16
N ALA A 119 20.51 21.66 11.27
CA ALA A 119 19.09 21.91 11.49
C ALA A 119 18.57 22.94 10.47
N VAL A 120 17.48 22.60 9.80
CA VAL A 120 16.78 23.48 8.86
C VAL A 120 15.39 23.72 9.37
N GLY A 121 14.94 24.98 9.40
CA GLY A 121 13.62 25.29 9.93
C GLY A 121 13.24 26.74 9.79
N TRP A 122 12.22 27.14 10.53
CA TRP A 122 11.70 28.49 10.53
C TRP A 122 11.36 28.96 11.96
N LEU A 123 11.37 30.27 12.13
CA LEU A 123 10.96 30.99 13.32
C LEU A 123 9.84 31.97 12.96
N ALA A 124 8.86 32.11 13.85
CA ALA A 124 7.76 33.03 13.67
C ALA A 124 7.42 33.74 14.99
N PRO A 125 6.73 34.89 14.96
CA PRO A 125 6.26 35.60 16.14
C PRO A 125 5.43 34.67 17.07
N GLY A 126 5.44 34.98 18.37
CA GLY A 126 4.75 34.19 19.39
C GLY A 126 5.49 32.91 19.81
N ARG A 127 6.82 32.90 19.73
CA ARG A 127 7.71 31.78 20.09
C ARG A 127 7.40 30.50 19.31
N ARG A 128 6.91 30.62 18.08
CA ARG A 128 6.69 29.48 17.20
C ARG A 128 7.95 29.19 16.41
N ALA A 129 8.37 27.94 16.42
CA ALA A 129 9.53 27.49 15.67
C ALA A 129 9.34 26.02 15.27
N ARG A 130 9.90 25.64 14.13
CA ARG A 130 9.98 24.26 13.70
C ARG A 130 11.32 24.01 13.01
N PHE A 131 12.03 22.96 13.44
CA PHE A 131 13.30 22.56 12.87
C PHE A 131 13.28 21.07 12.58
N ASN A 132 13.89 20.68 11.48
CA ASN A 132 14.20 19.30 11.16
C ASN A 132 15.72 19.12 11.20
N VAL A 133 16.18 17.94 11.61
CA VAL A 133 17.57 17.53 11.38
C VAL A 133 17.77 17.34 9.88
N ALA A 134 18.81 17.95 9.32
CA ALA A 134 19.10 17.91 7.89
C ALA A 134 19.77 16.58 7.50
N ILE A 135 18.97 15.51 7.53
CA ILE A 135 19.27 14.20 6.94
C ILE A 135 18.35 13.99 5.73
N ARG A 136 18.71 13.09 4.81
CA ARG A 136 17.94 12.88 3.57
C ARG A 136 17.73 14.19 2.80
N THR A 137 18.73 15.07 2.84
CA THR A 137 18.68 16.42 2.29
C THR A 137 19.78 16.60 1.26
N ALA A 138 19.41 16.91 0.01
CA ALA A 138 20.35 17.28 -1.02
C ALA A 138 20.65 18.78 -0.93
N VAL A 139 21.92 19.14 -1.05
CA VAL A 139 22.39 20.51 -1.16
C VAL A 139 22.87 20.74 -2.59
N VAL A 140 22.28 21.73 -3.28
CA VAL A 140 22.62 22.07 -4.66
C VAL A 140 23.34 23.41 -4.69
N ASP A 141 24.61 23.38 -5.12
CA ASP A 141 25.40 24.57 -5.43
C ASP A 141 25.17 24.90 -6.93
N ARG A 142 24.38 25.94 -7.18
CA ARG A 142 24.06 26.35 -8.56
C ARG A 142 25.22 27.04 -9.26
N GLU A 143 26.15 27.64 -8.52
CA GLU A 143 27.31 28.33 -9.10
C GLU A 143 28.34 27.30 -9.58
N ARG A 144 28.53 26.23 -8.82
CA ARG A 144 29.45 25.13 -9.18
C ARG A 144 28.79 24.03 -10.02
N GLY A 145 27.47 24.03 -10.12
CA GLY A 145 26.74 22.96 -10.81
C GLY A 145 26.83 21.60 -10.08
N GLU A 146 27.07 21.61 -8.78
CA GLU A 146 27.29 20.42 -7.97
C GLU A 146 26.10 20.16 -7.03
N ALA A 147 25.82 18.88 -6.76
CA ALA A 147 24.89 18.48 -5.72
C ALA A 147 25.58 17.52 -4.75
N SER A 148 25.42 17.77 -3.45
CA SER A 148 25.91 16.90 -2.39
C SER A 148 24.76 16.31 -1.58
N TYR A 149 24.89 15.05 -1.20
CA TYR A 149 23.89 14.33 -0.41
C TYR A 149 24.59 13.49 0.66
N GLY A 150 24.53 13.97 1.90
CA GLY A 150 25.15 13.28 3.02
C GLY A 150 24.37 12.05 3.45
N VAL A 151 25.05 10.93 3.62
CA VAL A 151 24.53 9.67 4.17
C VAL A 151 25.39 9.16 5.30
N GLY A 152 24.81 8.40 6.21
CA GLY A 152 25.51 7.79 7.32
C GLY A 152 24.63 6.87 8.15
N GLY A 153 25.22 6.09 9.04
CA GLY A 153 24.58 5.18 9.99
C GLY A 153 24.89 5.53 11.44
N GLY A 154 24.23 4.90 12.38
CA GLY A 154 24.57 4.93 13.79
C GLY A 154 25.41 3.72 14.13
N ILE A 155 26.66 3.94 14.56
CA ILE A 155 27.58 2.88 14.95
C ILE A 155 27.30 2.49 16.40
N VAL A 156 27.07 1.21 16.62
CA VAL A 156 26.90 0.58 17.94
C VAL A 156 27.90 -0.56 18.10
N TRP A 157 27.97 -1.14 19.31
CA TRP A 157 28.98 -2.16 19.61
C TRP A 157 28.97 -3.35 18.65
N ASP A 158 27.78 -3.78 18.22
CA ASP A 158 27.59 -4.94 17.34
C ASP A 158 27.56 -4.55 15.85
N SER A 159 27.94 -3.31 15.49
CA SER A 159 27.99 -2.87 14.10
C SER A 159 29.11 -3.55 13.32
N GLU A 160 28.76 -4.09 12.14
CA GLU A 160 29.70 -4.66 11.17
C GLU A 160 29.92 -3.67 10.02
N ALA A 161 31.16 -3.31 9.72
CA ALA A 161 31.52 -2.29 8.74
C ALA A 161 30.87 -2.52 7.36
N ALA A 162 30.83 -3.79 6.88
CA ALA A 162 30.23 -4.12 5.60
C ALA A 162 28.69 -3.97 5.59
N VAL A 163 28.04 -4.15 6.74
CA VAL A 163 26.59 -3.98 6.89
C VAL A 163 26.25 -2.49 6.91
N GLU A 164 26.98 -1.70 7.70
CA GLU A 164 26.80 -0.25 7.81
C GLU A 164 27.07 0.46 6.47
N TRP A 165 28.09 0.01 5.74
CA TRP A 165 28.38 0.53 4.40
C TRP A 165 27.22 0.27 3.43
N ARG A 166 26.71 -0.95 3.38
CA ARG A 166 25.54 -1.28 2.54
C ARG A 166 24.31 -0.47 2.92
N GLU A 167 24.11 -0.19 4.21
CA GLU A 167 23.03 0.69 4.67
C GLU A 167 23.23 2.13 4.15
N CYS A 168 24.44 2.65 4.15
CA CYS A 168 24.74 3.97 3.57
C CYS A 168 24.45 3.99 2.06
N GLU A 169 24.86 2.98 1.31
CA GLU A 169 24.55 2.85 -0.13
C GLU A 169 23.04 2.79 -0.38
N LEU A 170 22.31 2.03 0.43
CA LEU A 170 20.83 1.95 0.33
C LEU A 170 20.17 3.31 0.60
N LYS A 171 20.70 4.08 1.58
CA LYS A 171 20.23 5.44 1.88
C LYS A 171 20.51 6.41 0.73
N ALA A 172 21.60 6.23 -0.01
CA ALA A 172 21.95 7.05 -1.17
C ALA A 172 21.03 6.77 -2.38
N ARG A 173 20.49 5.56 -2.52
CA ARG A 173 19.61 5.17 -3.64
C ARG A 173 18.38 6.05 -3.78
N VAL A 174 17.89 6.66 -2.71
CA VAL A 174 16.75 7.60 -2.76
C VAL A 174 16.98 8.72 -3.77
N LEU A 175 18.21 9.22 -3.90
CA LEU A 175 18.54 10.25 -4.86
C LEU A 175 18.65 9.71 -6.30
N THR A 176 19.26 8.54 -6.46
CA THR A 176 19.46 7.93 -7.77
C THR A 176 18.17 7.32 -8.35
N SER A 177 17.34 6.70 -7.52
CA SER A 177 16.03 6.16 -7.95
C SER A 177 15.02 7.26 -8.29
N ALA A 178 15.04 8.38 -7.59
CA ALA A 178 14.17 9.52 -7.90
C ALA A 178 14.43 10.12 -9.31
N VAL A 179 15.62 9.90 -9.87
CA VAL A 179 15.98 10.32 -11.23
C VAL A 179 15.51 9.32 -12.28
N HIS A 180 15.46 8.03 -11.95
CA HIS A 180 15.15 6.94 -12.89
C HIS A 180 13.73 6.40 -12.72
N ASP A 181 13.16 6.49 -11.52
CA ASP A 181 11.79 6.10 -11.21
C ASP A 181 11.15 7.18 -10.33
N PRO A 182 10.30 8.04 -10.91
CA PRO A 182 9.60 9.08 -10.15
C PRO A 182 8.65 8.53 -9.07
N GLY A 183 8.67 7.23 -8.83
CA GLY A 183 7.77 6.52 -7.94
C GLY A 183 6.35 6.39 -8.53
N PRO A 184 5.44 5.72 -7.84
CA PRO A 184 4.06 5.64 -8.30
C PRO A 184 3.54 7.08 -8.47
N PRO A 185 2.95 7.40 -9.64
CA PRO A 185 2.49 8.74 -9.92
C PRO A 185 1.59 9.20 -8.78
N ARG A 186 1.89 10.37 -8.21
CA ARG A 186 0.98 11.07 -7.29
C ARG A 186 -0.28 11.56 -8.03
N GLY A 187 -0.64 10.85 -9.12
CA GLY A 187 -1.84 11.08 -9.89
C GLY A 187 -3.07 10.92 -9.00
N ARG A 188 -4.07 11.75 -9.24
CA ARG A 188 -5.37 11.61 -8.60
C ARG A 188 -5.95 10.27 -9.03
N PHE A 189 -6.17 9.38 -8.09
CA PHE A 189 -6.92 8.15 -8.29
C PHE A 189 -8.00 8.07 -7.21
N GLU A 190 -8.98 7.23 -7.46
CA GLU A 190 -10.08 6.95 -6.54
C GLU A 190 -10.03 5.48 -6.15
N LEU A 191 -10.51 5.16 -4.96
CA LEU A 191 -10.80 3.79 -4.59
C LEU A 191 -12.01 3.33 -5.38
N LEU A 192 -11.97 2.08 -5.84
CA LEU A 192 -12.98 1.53 -6.75
C LEU A 192 -13.52 0.22 -6.19
N GLU A 193 -14.85 0.13 -6.08
CA GLU A 193 -15.52 -1.15 -6.00
C GLU A 193 -16.42 -1.34 -7.21
N THR A 194 -16.66 -2.60 -7.57
CA THR A 194 -17.56 -2.95 -8.68
C THR A 194 -18.42 -4.12 -8.23
N MET A 195 -19.69 -3.86 -8.11
CA MET A 195 -20.66 -4.79 -7.52
C MET A 195 -21.79 -5.10 -8.51
N ARG A 196 -22.35 -6.30 -8.44
CA ARG A 196 -23.60 -6.63 -9.09
C ARG A 196 -24.73 -6.25 -8.14
N TRP A 197 -25.67 -5.49 -8.66
CA TRP A 197 -26.96 -5.25 -8.02
C TRP A 197 -28.05 -5.95 -8.82
N THR A 198 -28.95 -6.62 -8.12
CA THR A 198 -30.08 -7.34 -8.74
C THR A 198 -31.40 -6.87 -8.11
N PRO A 199 -32.44 -6.54 -8.90
CA PRO A 199 -33.74 -6.17 -8.36
C PRO A 199 -34.27 -7.25 -7.41
N GLY A 200 -34.66 -6.86 -6.19
CA GLY A 200 -35.18 -7.75 -5.15
C GLY A 200 -34.14 -8.57 -4.37
N GLU A 201 -32.91 -8.67 -4.84
CA GLU A 201 -31.81 -9.35 -4.13
C GLU A 201 -30.77 -8.37 -3.52
N GLY A 202 -30.70 -7.14 -4.06
CA GLY A 202 -29.75 -6.13 -3.61
C GLY A 202 -28.34 -6.33 -4.17
N PHE A 203 -27.33 -5.83 -3.45
CA PHE A 203 -25.91 -5.92 -3.83
C PHE A 203 -25.30 -7.28 -3.46
N ALA A 204 -24.78 -7.98 -4.44
CA ALA A 204 -24.06 -9.23 -4.23
C ALA A 204 -22.75 -8.99 -3.44
N HIS A 205 -22.49 -9.77 -2.39
CA HIS A 205 -21.26 -9.74 -1.58
C HIS A 205 -20.94 -8.37 -0.97
N LEU A 206 -21.94 -7.60 -0.58
CA LEU A 206 -21.78 -6.23 -0.09
C LEU A 206 -20.80 -6.13 1.09
N ALA A 207 -20.90 -7.01 2.06
CA ALA A 207 -20.05 -7.00 3.26
C ALA A 207 -18.56 -7.15 2.92
N GLU A 208 -18.24 -8.06 2.00
CA GLU A 208 -16.86 -8.29 1.53
C GLU A 208 -16.34 -7.10 0.73
N HIS A 209 -17.20 -6.46 -0.09
CA HIS A 209 -16.84 -5.24 -0.82
C HIS A 209 -16.55 -4.08 0.12
N LEU A 210 -17.37 -3.86 1.14
CA LEU A 210 -17.16 -2.80 2.15
C LEU A 210 -15.91 -3.06 2.99
N THR A 211 -15.66 -4.33 3.36
CA THR A 211 -14.44 -4.71 4.09
C THR A 211 -13.18 -4.42 3.27
N ARG A 212 -13.18 -4.76 1.97
CA ARG A 212 -12.06 -4.46 1.09
C ARG A 212 -11.89 -2.95 0.89
N LEU A 213 -12.97 -2.20 0.69
CA LEU A 213 -12.94 -0.75 0.57
C LEU A 213 -12.34 -0.08 1.81
N ALA A 214 -12.70 -0.54 3.00
CA ALA A 214 -12.11 -0.06 4.25
C ALA A 214 -10.60 -0.32 4.33
N GLY A 215 -10.15 -1.52 3.94
CA GLY A 215 -8.72 -1.85 3.85
C GLY A 215 -7.96 -1.00 2.83
N LEU A 216 -8.60 -0.68 1.68
CA LEU A 216 -8.04 0.23 0.68
C LEU A 216 -7.87 1.65 1.23
N ALA A 217 -8.91 2.16 1.92
CA ALA A 217 -8.89 3.49 2.50
C ALA A 217 -7.82 3.62 3.58
N GLU A 218 -7.67 2.62 4.44
CA GLU A 218 -6.60 2.54 5.44
C GLU A 218 -5.22 2.55 4.77
N TYR A 219 -5.00 1.70 3.75
CA TYR A 219 -3.71 1.55 3.08
C TYR A 219 -3.25 2.83 2.38
N PHE A 220 -4.14 3.53 1.69
CA PHE A 220 -3.84 4.75 0.92
C PHE A 220 -4.15 6.05 1.67
N GLU A 221 -4.58 5.97 2.94
CA GLU A 221 -4.93 7.13 3.77
C GLU A 221 -6.02 8.00 3.14
N PHE A 222 -7.11 7.36 2.69
CA PHE A 222 -8.31 8.04 2.22
C PHE A 222 -9.25 8.31 3.38
N GLY A 223 -9.90 9.48 3.38
CA GLY A 223 -11.00 9.77 4.30
C GLY A 223 -12.21 8.93 3.91
N LEU A 224 -12.49 7.85 4.65
CA LEU A 224 -13.64 6.98 4.40
C LEU A 224 -14.57 6.98 5.61
N ASP A 225 -15.84 7.29 5.38
CA ASP A 225 -16.93 7.05 6.30
C ASP A 225 -17.86 5.98 5.70
N LEU A 226 -17.83 4.78 6.25
CA LEU A 226 -18.66 3.66 5.78
C LEU A 226 -20.16 3.96 5.89
N ALA A 227 -20.59 4.75 6.89
CA ALA A 227 -22.00 5.12 7.01
C ALA A 227 -22.47 5.98 5.84
N VAL A 228 -21.59 6.86 5.31
CA VAL A 228 -21.89 7.64 4.10
C VAL A 228 -21.96 6.73 2.87
N VAL A 229 -21.07 5.74 2.76
CA VAL A 229 -21.11 4.75 1.66
C VAL A 229 -22.41 3.94 1.70
N GLU A 230 -22.76 3.39 2.87
CA GLU A 230 -23.98 2.60 3.06
C GLU A 230 -25.25 3.42 2.75
N ALA A 231 -25.31 4.67 3.21
CA ALA A 231 -26.44 5.57 2.90
C ALA A 231 -26.55 5.85 1.40
N ARG A 232 -25.44 5.99 0.68
CA ARG A 232 -25.45 6.17 -0.78
C ARG A 232 -25.91 4.93 -1.52
N LEU A 233 -25.49 3.73 -1.09
CA LEU A 233 -25.91 2.46 -1.67
C LEU A 233 -27.41 2.24 -1.42
N ALA A 234 -27.92 2.50 -0.22
CA ALA A 234 -29.33 2.41 0.11
C ALA A 234 -30.18 3.40 -0.72
N ALA A 235 -29.71 4.63 -0.91
CA ALA A 235 -30.39 5.61 -1.76
C ALA A 235 -30.44 5.16 -3.23
N PHE A 236 -29.39 4.50 -3.73
CA PHE A 236 -29.39 3.89 -5.06
C PHE A 236 -30.45 2.78 -5.17
N GLU A 237 -30.53 1.87 -4.19
CA GLU A 237 -31.51 0.76 -4.19
C GLU A 237 -32.95 1.28 -4.23
N ILE A 238 -33.24 2.32 -3.42
CA ILE A 238 -34.57 2.96 -3.41
C ILE A 238 -34.88 3.57 -4.78
N SER A 239 -33.94 4.29 -5.38
CA SER A 239 -34.12 4.93 -6.69
C SER A 239 -34.27 3.90 -7.81
N ALA A 240 -33.46 2.84 -7.79
CA ALA A 240 -33.50 1.76 -8.78
C ALA A 240 -34.82 0.98 -8.72
N ALA A 241 -35.31 0.70 -7.50
CA ALA A 241 -36.62 0.06 -7.31
C ALA A 241 -37.76 0.96 -7.81
N ALA A 242 -37.74 2.26 -7.54
CA ALA A 242 -38.72 3.22 -8.00
C ALA A 242 -38.73 3.37 -9.53
N SER A 243 -37.57 3.25 -10.18
CA SER A 243 -37.41 3.35 -11.64
C SER A 243 -37.81 2.05 -12.39
N GLY A 244 -38.09 0.96 -11.67
CA GLY A 244 -38.47 -0.32 -12.25
C GLY A 244 -37.37 -0.92 -13.14
N LEU A 245 -36.11 -0.78 -12.78
CA LEU A 245 -34.96 -1.36 -13.53
C LEU A 245 -35.17 -2.89 -13.68
N PRO A 246 -35.31 -3.41 -14.90
CA PRO A 246 -35.74 -4.80 -15.12
C PRO A 246 -34.58 -5.83 -15.06
N ALA A 247 -33.35 -5.37 -15.09
CA ALA A 247 -32.16 -6.22 -15.25
C ALA A 247 -31.11 -5.97 -14.16
N PRO A 248 -30.22 -6.92 -13.90
CA PRO A 248 -29.07 -6.69 -13.04
C PRO A 248 -28.19 -5.56 -13.55
N GLU A 249 -27.67 -4.76 -12.63
CA GLU A 249 -26.77 -3.64 -12.92
C GLU A 249 -25.36 -3.91 -12.42
N ARG A 250 -24.38 -3.43 -13.18
CA ARG A 250 -23.02 -3.27 -12.74
C ARG A 250 -22.87 -1.90 -12.09
N VAL A 251 -22.73 -1.86 -10.78
CA VAL A 251 -22.57 -0.63 -10.00
C VAL A 251 -21.09 -0.44 -9.63
N ARG A 252 -20.52 0.68 -10.06
CA ARG A 252 -19.18 1.13 -9.66
C ARG A 252 -19.33 2.13 -8.53
N LEU A 253 -18.71 1.84 -7.41
CA LEU A 253 -18.57 2.73 -6.27
C LEU A 253 -17.18 3.35 -6.31
N LEU A 254 -17.10 4.66 -6.32
CA LEU A 254 -15.90 5.46 -6.38
C LEU A 254 -15.77 6.27 -5.09
N VAL A 255 -14.58 6.29 -4.49
CA VAL A 255 -14.31 7.13 -3.31
C VAL A 255 -13.07 7.96 -3.59
N ASP A 256 -13.22 9.28 -3.51
CA ASP A 256 -12.10 10.20 -3.63
C ASP A 256 -11.29 10.31 -2.32
N ARG A 257 -10.13 10.97 -2.36
CA ARG A 257 -9.22 11.09 -1.21
C ARG A 257 -9.86 11.79 0.00
N SER A 258 -10.84 12.66 -0.22
CA SER A 258 -11.55 13.40 0.84
C SER A 258 -12.72 12.61 1.45
N GLY A 259 -13.06 11.46 0.88
CA GLY A 259 -14.21 10.64 1.28
C GLY A 259 -15.49 10.91 0.48
N GLY A 260 -15.40 11.69 -0.60
CA GLY A 260 -16.53 11.90 -1.52
C GLY A 260 -16.90 10.58 -2.22
N VAL A 261 -18.18 10.22 -2.20
CA VAL A 261 -18.72 8.95 -2.72
C VAL A 261 -19.51 9.17 -4.00
N GLY A 262 -19.05 8.55 -5.09
CA GLY A 262 -19.72 8.49 -6.40
C GLY A 262 -20.24 7.08 -6.70
N LEU A 263 -21.39 7.01 -7.40
CA LEU A 263 -21.94 5.75 -7.94
C LEU A 263 -22.20 5.91 -9.43
N GLU A 264 -21.78 4.91 -10.21
CA GLU A 264 -22.05 4.78 -11.63
C GLU A 264 -22.71 3.42 -11.87
N ALA A 265 -23.88 3.38 -12.48
CA ALA A 265 -24.58 2.15 -12.80
C ALA A 265 -24.69 1.96 -14.31
N THR A 266 -24.50 0.73 -14.76
CA THR A 266 -24.68 0.34 -16.17
C THR A 266 -25.30 -1.04 -16.22
N PRO A 267 -26.21 -1.32 -17.20
CA PRO A 267 -26.79 -2.64 -17.37
C PRO A 267 -25.69 -3.72 -17.46
N LEU A 268 -25.88 -4.79 -16.70
CA LEU A 268 -24.99 -5.93 -16.76
C LEU A 268 -25.47 -6.82 -17.93
N GLY A 269 -24.67 -6.85 -19.02
CA GLY A 269 -24.95 -7.73 -20.16
C GLY A 269 -25.01 -9.22 -19.75
N GLU A 270 -25.54 -10.08 -20.60
CA GLU A 270 -25.62 -11.53 -20.37
C GLU A 270 -24.22 -12.09 -20.05
N ILE A 271 -24.11 -12.76 -18.91
CA ILE A 271 -22.88 -13.36 -18.41
C ILE A 271 -23.05 -14.89 -18.54
N GLY A 272 -22.09 -15.55 -19.22
CA GLY A 272 -22.00 -17.01 -19.22
C GLY A 272 -21.72 -17.52 -17.79
N THR A 273 -22.54 -18.47 -17.34
CA THR A 273 -22.52 -19.02 -15.96
C THR A 273 -21.73 -20.32 -15.84
N ASP A 274 -21.04 -20.77 -16.89
CA ASP A 274 -20.31 -22.05 -16.89
C ASP A 274 -18.93 -21.87 -16.26
N GLY A 275 -18.74 -22.44 -15.07
CA GLY A 275 -17.49 -22.41 -14.34
C GLY A 275 -17.59 -23.04 -12.96
N PRO A 276 -16.48 -23.14 -12.18
CA PRO A 276 -16.49 -23.77 -10.87
C PRO A 276 -17.45 -23.12 -9.86
N ALA A 277 -17.93 -21.91 -10.13
CA ALA A 277 -18.99 -21.24 -9.36
C ALA A 277 -20.39 -21.72 -9.76
N GLY A 278 -20.62 -22.10 -11.03
CA GLY A 278 -21.92 -22.56 -11.54
C GLY A 278 -22.27 -23.99 -11.13
N GLU A 279 -21.28 -24.86 -10.95
CA GLU A 279 -21.49 -26.26 -10.52
C GLU A 279 -21.95 -26.39 -9.05
N ALA A 280 -21.91 -25.32 -8.25
CA ALA A 280 -22.34 -25.32 -6.85
C ALA A 280 -23.83 -25.13 -6.65
N GLY A 281 -24.61 -24.86 -7.70
CA GLY A 281 -26.05 -24.55 -7.63
C GLY A 281 -26.99 -25.71 -7.84
N ALA A 282 -26.52 -26.96 -7.92
CA ALA A 282 -27.36 -28.15 -7.99
C ALA A 282 -27.72 -28.69 -6.61
N ASP A 283 -28.34 -27.84 -5.78
CA ASP A 283 -29.14 -28.37 -4.68
C ASP A 283 -30.58 -28.54 -5.20
N SER A 284 -30.95 -29.79 -5.32
CA SER A 284 -32.21 -30.28 -5.84
C SER A 284 -33.34 -29.97 -4.86
N ASP A 285 -34.01 -28.85 -4.99
CA ASP A 285 -35.45 -28.72 -4.71
C ASP A 285 -35.98 -27.32 -5.04
N ARG A 286 -36.22 -27.05 -6.33
CA ARG A 286 -37.26 -26.12 -6.80
C ARG A 286 -37.57 -26.40 -8.25
N ALA A 287 -38.47 -27.32 -8.44
CA ALA A 287 -39.13 -27.53 -9.71
C ALA A 287 -39.94 -26.30 -10.13
N GLY A 288 -39.77 -25.89 -11.38
CA GLY A 288 -40.77 -25.14 -12.12
C GLY A 288 -40.65 -23.62 -12.07
N ARG A 289 -39.78 -23.08 -12.91
CA ARG A 289 -40.04 -21.83 -13.68
C ARG A 289 -39.12 -21.85 -14.91
N ASP A 290 -39.73 -21.72 -16.10
CA ASP A 290 -39.01 -21.58 -17.37
C ASP A 290 -37.93 -20.52 -17.30
N ARG A 291 -36.68 -20.95 -17.33
CA ARG A 291 -35.53 -20.07 -17.62
C ARG A 291 -35.40 -20.00 -19.15
N PRO A 292 -35.30 -18.80 -19.75
CA PRO A 292 -34.87 -18.71 -21.13
C PRO A 292 -33.51 -19.36 -21.22
N SER A 293 -33.32 -20.34 -22.10
CA SER A 293 -32.05 -20.99 -22.38
C SER A 293 -31.08 -19.96 -22.91
N ALA A 294 -30.15 -19.50 -22.05
CA ALA A 294 -28.95 -18.78 -22.50
C ALA A 294 -28.17 -19.75 -23.40
N GLY A 295 -27.98 -19.40 -24.67
CA GLY A 295 -27.12 -20.15 -25.57
C GLY A 295 -25.69 -20.25 -25.02
N PRO A 296 -24.86 -21.21 -25.48
CA PRO A 296 -23.50 -21.40 -24.98
C PRO A 296 -22.72 -20.10 -25.06
N ALA A 297 -22.17 -19.64 -23.92
CA ALA A 297 -21.36 -18.45 -23.85
C ALA A 297 -20.20 -18.60 -24.84
N ARG A 298 -20.01 -17.60 -25.72
CA ARG A 298 -18.89 -17.60 -26.66
C ARG A 298 -17.57 -17.62 -25.88
N PRO A 299 -16.63 -18.55 -26.15
CA PRO A 299 -15.30 -18.52 -25.56
C PRO A 299 -14.61 -17.17 -25.80
N LEU A 300 -13.98 -16.61 -24.77
CA LEU A 300 -13.21 -15.38 -24.87
C LEU A 300 -11.87 -15.65 -25.55
N ARG A 301 -11.44 -14.73 -26.40
CA ARG A 301 -10.08 -14.73 -26.94
C ARG A 301 -9.16 -14.07 -25.92
N LEU A 302 -8.31 -14.86 -25.26
CA LEU A 302 -7.36 -14.38 -24.29
C LEU A 302 -5.98 -14.18 -24.92
N GLY A 303 -5.42 -12.99 -24.75
CA GLY A 303 -4.03 -12.68 -25.10
C GLY A 303 -3.12 -12.78 -23.89
N LEU A 304 -1.81 -12.91 -24.13
CA LEU A 304 -0.78 -12.74 -23.10
C LEU A 304 -0.21 -11.33 -23.21
N ALA A 305 0.01 -10.66 -22.07
CA ALA A 305 0.64 -9.34 -22.03
C ALA A 305 2.04 -9.35 -22.65
N ALA A 306 2.37 -8.30 -23.41
CA ALA A 306 3.66 -8.19 -24.10
C ALA A 306 4.85 -8.01 -23.14
N ALA A 307 4.61 -7.47 -21.94
CA ALA A 307 5.62 -7.25 -20.92
C ALA A 307 5.12 -7.76 -19.55
N PRO A 308 6.03 -8.19 -18.67
CA PRO A 308 5.68 -8.60 -17.32
C PRO A 308 5.23 -7.39 -16.47
N VAL A 309 4.34 -7.65 -15.50
CA VAL A 309 3.99 -6.70 -14.45
C VAL A 309 5.01 -6.78 -13.31
N ASP A 310 5.27 -5.65 -12.65
CA ASP A 310 6.12 -5.63 -11.45
C ASP A 310 5.32 -6.07 -10.21
N PRO A 311 5.61 -7.23 -9.61
CA PRO A 311 4.90 -7.67 -8.41
C PRO A 311 5.17 -6.80 -7.17
N ALA A 312 6.07 -5.83 -7.24
CA ALA A 312 6.26 -4.82 -6.19
C ALA A 312 5.31 -3.61 -6.34
N ASP A 313 4.57 -3.51 -7.45
CA ASP A 313 3.59 -2.44 -7.64
C ASP A 313 2.35 -2.66 -6.76
N PRO A 314 2.08 -1.79 -5.74
CA PRO A 314 0.94 -1.95 -4.86
C PRO A 314 -0.41 -1.88 -5.60
N PHE A 315 -0.48 -1.23 -6.76
CA PHE A 315 -1.73 -1.10 -7.52
C PHE A 315 -2.22 -2.42 -8.13
N LEU A 316 -1.39 -3.45 -8.17
CA LEU A 316 -1.84 -4.82 -8.54
C LEU A 316 -2.68 -5.46 -7.41
N TYR A 317 -2.46 -5.07 -6.18
CA TYR A 317 -3.11 -5.66 -4.99
C TYR A 317 -4.36 -4.86 -4.54
N HIS A 318 -4.55 -3.68 -5.10
CA HIS A 318 -5.54 -2.72 -4.67
C HIS A 318 -6.44 -2.27 -5.80
N LYS A 319 -7.76 -2.37 -5.58
CA LYS A 319 -8.77 -1.99 -6.59
C LYS A 319 -8.98 -0.48 -6.61
N THR A 320 -8.36 0.18 -7.58
CA THR A 320 -8.40 1.63 -7.75
C THR A 320 -8.67 2.02 -9.20
N THR A 321 -8.88 3.32 -9.46
CA THR A 321 -8.95 3.85 -10.83
C THR A 321 -7.56 3.99 -11.47
N HIS A 322 -6.47 3.75 -10.74
CA HIS A 322 -5.12 3.69 -11.30
C HIS A 322 -4.91 2.34 -12.01
N ARG A 323 -5.28 2.27 -13.28
CA ARG A 323 -5.30 1.04 -14.08
C ARG A 323 -4.29 1.02 -15.23
N ARG A 324 -3.25 1.86 -15.16
CA ARG A 324 -2.30 2.04 -16.27
C ARG A 324 -1.73 0.73 -16.83
N VAL A 325 -1.34 -0.19 -15.98
CA VAL A 325 -0.76 -1.50 -16.37
C VAL A 325 -1.79 -2.31 -17.17
N TYR A 326 -3.01 -2.37 -16.70
CA TYR A 326 -4.11 -3.10 -17.36
C TYR A 326 -4.51 -2.45 -18.69
N ASP A 327 -4.63 -1.12 -18.71
CA ASP A 327 -5.03 -0.38 -19.91
C ASP A 327 -3.96 -0.47 -21.01
N GLN A 328 -2.67 -0.42 -20.63
CA GLN A 328 -1.56 -0.64 -21.55
C GLN A 328 -1.57 -2.07 -22.14
N ALA A 329 -1.81 -3.10 -21.31
CA ALA A 329 -1.89 -4.48 -21.76
C ALA A 329 -3.05 -4.68 -22.75
N LEU A 330 -4.24 -4.15 -22.47
CA LEU A 330 -5.39 -4.19 -23.36
C LEU A 330 -5.15 -3.44 -24.67
N THR A 331 -4.55 -2.26 -24.62
CA THR A 331 -4.22 -1.45 -25.80
C THR A 331 -3.21 -2.15 -26.72
N ALA A 332 -2.26 -2.88 -26.13
CA ALA A 332 -1.27 -3.64 -26.90
C ALA A 332 -1.85 -4.89 -27.59
N ARG A 333 -3.04 -5.35 -27.22
CA ARG A 333 -3.68 -6.56 -27.74
C ARG A 333 -5.15 -6.30 -28.13
N PRO A 334 -5.43 -5.43 -29.11
CA PRO A 334 -6.79 -5.08 -29.53
C PRO A 334 -7.53 -6.26 -30.21
N ASP A 335 -6.79 -7.29 -30.58
CA ASP A 335 -7.29 -8.53 -31.18
C ASP A 335 -7.92 -9.49 -30.16
N CYS A 336 -7.77 -9.24 -28.86
CA CYS A 336 -8.21 -10.09 -27.77
C CYS A 336 -9.38 -9.47 -26.99
N ASP A 337 -10.23 -10.32 -26.41
CA ASP A 337 -11.36 -9.89 -25.57
C ASP A 337 -10.87 -9.51 -24.14
N ASP A 338 -9.79 -10.16 -23.65
CA ASP A 338 -9.07 -9.82 -22.42
C ASP A 338 -7.59 -10.25 -22.51
N VAL A 339 -6.74 -9.79 -21.60
CA VAL A 339 -5.30 -10.05 -21.61
C VAL A 339 -4.86 -10.61 -20.25
N LEU A 340 -4.19 -11.75 -20.27
CA LEU A 340 -3.56 -12.36 -19.09
C LEU A 340 -2.23 -11.67 -18.80
N LEU A 341 -2.03 -11.29 -17.55
CA LEU A 341 -0.81 -10.68 -17.05
C LEU A 341 0.12 -11.76 -16.46
N TRP A 342 1.40 -11.48 -16.43
CA TRP A 342 2.43 -12.35 -15.90
C TRP A 342 3.56 -11.51 -15.27
N ASN A 343 4.32 -12.09 -14.33
CA ASN A 343 5.42 -11.42 -13.63
C ASN A 343 6.80 -11.84 -14.16
N PRO A 344 7.90 -11.16 -13.78
CA PRO A 344 9.26 -11.45 -14.27
C PRO A 344 9.75 -12.88 -13.96
N ARG A 345 9.09 -13.61 -13.08
CA ARG A 345 9.40 -15.03 -12.80
C ARG A 345 8.74 -15.99 -13.79
N GLY A 346 7.99 -15.46 -14.78
CA GLY A 346 7.25 -16.27 -15.74
C GLY A 346 5.98 -16.91 -15.15
N GLU A 347 5.44 -16.32 -14.08
CA GLU A 347 4.22 -16.78 -13.42
C GLU A 347 3.03 -15.94 -13.88
N ALA A 348 1.92 -16.60 -14.24
CA ALA A 348 0.66 -15.93 -14.53
C ALA A 348 0.11 -15.29 -13.26
N THR A 349 -0.54 -14.14 -13.41
CA THR A 349 -1.13 -13.40 -12.30
C THR A 349 -2.67 -13.39 -12.40
N GLU A 350 -3.23 -12.50 -13.19
CA GLU A 350 -4.66 -12.37 -13.42
C GLU A 350 -4.93 -11.86 -14.84
N SER A 351 -6.19 -11.70 -15.25
CA SER A 351 -6.52 -10.93 -16.44
C SER A 351 -6.73 -9.45 -16.10
N CYS A 352 -6.80 -8.62 -17.13
CA CYS A 352 -7.06 -7.19 -16.92
C CYS A 352 -8.39 -6.89 -16.22
N ARG A 353 -9.34 -7.85 -16.18
CA ARG A 353 -10.69 -7.63 -15.66
C ARG A 353 -11.14 -8.60 -14.57
N ALA A 354 -10.42 -9.74 -14.39
CA ALA A 354 -10.84 -10.82 -13.50
C ALA A 354 -9.66 -11.66 -13.02
N ASN A 355 -9.84 -12.38 -11.91
CA ASN A 355 -8.83 -13.35 -11.47
C ASN A 355 -8.86 -14.60 -12.36
N LEU A 356 -7.69 -15.23 -12.44
CA LEU A 356 -7.48 -16.44 -13.21
C LEU A 356 -7.77 -17.68 -12.36
N VAL A 357 -8.56 -18.61 -12.90
CA VAL A 357 -8.71 -19.97 -12.42
C VAL A 357 -8.47 -20.93 -13.58
N VAL A 358 -7.61 -21.91 -13.38
CA VAL A 358 -7.25 -22.90 -14.42
C VAL A 358 -7.43 -24.31 -13.91
N ARG A 359 -7.72 -25.25 -14.82
CA ARG A 359 -7.72 -26.67 -14.54
C ARG A 359 -6.39 -27.28 -14.97
N LEU A 360 -5.61 -27.76 -13.99
CA LEU A 360 -4.33 -28.39 -14.17
C LEU A 360 -4.28 -29.71 -13.40
N ASP A 361 -3.89 -30.79 -14.04
CA ASP A 361 -3.74 -32.10 -13.43
C ASP A 361 -5.01 -32.51 -12.64
N ASP A 362 -6.20 -32.30 -13.24
CA ASP A 362 -7.54 -32.51 -12.66
C ASP A 362 -7.89 -31.65 -11.44
N GLU A 363 -7.06 -30.67 -11.06
CA GLU A 363 -7.33 -29.74 -9.98
C GLU A 363 -7.67 -28.33 -10.48
N TRP A 364 -8.63 -27.67 -9.83
CA TRP A 364 -8.89 -26.25 -10.05
C TRP A 364 -7.91 -25.41 -9.24
N THR A 365 -7.12 -24.57 -9.90
CA THR A 365 -6.08 -23.78 -9.27
C THR A 365 -6.17 -22.30 -9.67
N THR A 366 -5.67 -21.43 -8.79
CA THR A 366 -5.54 -19.99 -9.02
C THR A 366 -4.17 -19.52 -8.54
N PRO A 367 -3.51 -18.58 -9.23
CA PRO A 367 -2.24 -18.03 -8.76
C PRO A 367 -2.36 -17.42 -7.36
N PRO A 368 -1.35 -17.58 -6.50
CA PRO A 368 -1.30 -16.91 -5.20
C PRO A 368 -1.15 -15.39 -5.36
N VAL A 369 -1.67 -14.65 -4.40
CA VAL A 369 -1.63 -13.17 -4.41
C VAL A 369 -0.18 -12.65 -4.56
N ALA A 370 0.80 -13.36 -3.98
CA ALA A 370 2.23 -13.02 -4.08
C ALA A 370 2.79 -12.99 -5.52
N CYS A 371 2.07 -13.53 -6.51
CA CYS A 371 2.45 -13.40 -7.92
C CYS A 371 2.22 -11.99 -8.48
N GLY A 372 1.42 -11.14 -7.82
CA GLY A 372 1.09 -9.79 -8.27
C GLY A 372 -0.32 -9.72 -8.87
N LEU A 373 -1.34 -9.91 -8.05
CA LEU A 373 -2.75 -9.86 -8.48
C LEU A 373 -3.66 -9.35 -7.39
N LEU A 374 -4.83 -8.85 -7.82
CA LEU A 374 -5.87 -8.40 -6.90
C LEU A 374 -6.47 -9.58 -6.13
N PRO A 375 -6.57 -9.53 -4.78
CA PRO A 375 -7.31 -10.51 -4.00
C PRO A 375 -8.81 -10.34 -4.22
N GLY A 376 -9.34 -10.97 -5.28
CA GLY A 376 -10.74 -10.84 -5.70
C GLY A 376 -11.69 -11.55 -4.73
N ILE A 377 -12.89 -10.99 -4.54
CA ILE A 377 -13.90 -11.50 -3.60
C ILE A 377 -14.38 -12.90 -4.00
N LEU A 378 -14.73 -13.11 -5.27
CA LEU A 378 -15.16 -14.44 -5.71
C LEU A 378 -14.03 -15.46 -5.61
N ARG A 379 -12.80 -15.06 -5.96
CA ARG A 379 -11.60 -15.92 -5.76
C ARG A 379 -11.44 -16.34 -4.30
N ALA A 380 -11.55 -15.39 -3.36
CA ALA A 380 -11.46 -15.68 -1.93
C ALA A 380 -12.56 -16.65 -1.45
N ARG A 381 -13.77 -16.49 -1.93
CA ARG A 381 -14.90 -17.40 -1.62
C ARG A 381 -14.68 -18.81 -2.18
N LEU A 382 -14.18 -18.94 -3.40
CA LEU A 382 -13.83 -20.23 -4.01
C LEU A 382 -12.75 -20.97 -3.22
N LEU A 383 -11.73 -20.24 -2.77
CA LEU A 383 -10.66 -20.76 -1.89
C LEU A 383 -11.21 -21.22 -0.53
N ALA A 384 -12.03 -20.38 0.13
CA ALA A 384 -12.65 -20.69 1.41
C ALA A 384 -13.59 -21.91 1.34
N ALA A 385 -14.28 -22.09 0.21
CA ALA A 385 -15.12 -23.25 -0.07
C ALA A 385 -14.34 -24.52 -0.48
N GLY A 386 -13.02 -24.45 -0.58
CA GLY A 386 -12.19 -25.57 -1.05
C GLY A 386 -12.40 -25.96 -2.52
N ARG A 387 -13.05 -25.09 -3.32
CA ARG A 387 -13.36 -25.33 -4.73
C ARG A 387 -12.15 -25.09 -5.65
N VAL A 388 -11.22 -24.27 -5.21
CA VAL A 388 -9.98 -23.88 -5.91
C VAL A 388 -8.84 -23.90 -4.89
N ARG A 389 -7.62 -24.25 -5.33
CA ARG A 389 -6.40 -24.17 -4.51
C ARG A 389 -5.44 -23.12 -5.05
N GLU A 390 -4.67 -22.50 -4.17
CA GLU A 390 -3.57 -21.67 -4.60
C GLU A 390 -2.40 -22.51 -5.09
N ARG A 391 -1.99 -22.24 -6.33
CA ARG A 391 -0.80 -22.85 -6.96
C ARG A 391 -0.20 -21.83 -7.92
N VAL A 392 1.12 -21.71 -7.91
CA VAL A 392 1.82 -20.94 -8.94
C VAL A 392 1.54 -21.56 -10.31
N VAL A 393 1.03 -20.76 -11.24
CA VAL A 393 0.72 -21.13 -12.60
C VAL A 393 1.77 -20.50 -13.52
N SER A 394 2.66 -21.31 -14.05
CA SER A 394 3.67 -20.82 -15.00
C SER A 394 3.07 -20.56 -16.39
N LEU A 395 3.78 -19.80 -17.22
CA LEU A 395 3.39 -19.62 -18.63
C LEU A 395 3.35 -20.96 -19.40
N ALA A 396 4.20 -21.93 -19.01
CA ALA A 396 4.17 -23.29 -19.57
C ALA A 396 2.91 -24.05 -19.12
N ASP A 397 2.45 -23.84 -17.89
CA ASP A 397 1.20 -24.42 -17.40
C ASP A 397 -0.01 -23.89 -18.16
N LEU A 398 -0.04 -22.59 -18.51
CA LEU A 398 -1.10 -22.01 -19.33
C LEU A 398 -1.20 -22.67 -20.71
N ALA A 399 -0.08 -23.06 -21.30
CA ALA A 399 -0.06 -23.72 -22.61
C ALA A 399 -0.61 -25.15 -22.60
N ARG A 400 -0.67 -25.80 -21.42
CA ARG A 400 -1.12 -27.19 -21.24
C ARG A 400 -2.42 -27.33 -20.44
N CYS A 401 -2.94 -26.22 -19.88
CA CYS A 401 -4.17 -26.29 -19.07
C CYS A 401 -5.37 -26.66 -19.95
N GLU A 402 -6.28 -27.44 -19.36
CA GLU A 402 -7.48 -27.92 -20.04
C GLU A 402 -8.51 -26.80 -20.22
N THR A 403 -8.65 -25.95 -19.22
CA THR A 403 -9.68 -24.92 -19.17
C THR A 403 -9.19 -23.72 -18.38
N ILE A 404 -9.57 -22.53 -18.86
CA ILE A 404 -9.33 -21.24 -18.21
C ILE A 404 -10.65 -20.57 -17.92
N TYR A 405 -10.87 -20.17 -16.65
CA TYR A 405 -11.96 -19.30 -16.24
C TYR A 405 -11.45 -17.97 -15.72
N LEU A 406 -12.18 -16.92 -16.07
CA LEU A 406 -12.01 -15.58 -15.53
C LEU A 406 -13.12 -15.29 -14.51
N VAL A 407 -12.77 -15.20 -13.24
CA VAL A 407 -13.72 -15.10 -12.14
C VAL A 407 -13.71 -13.71 -11.49
N SER A 408 -14.89 -13.14 -11.28
CA SER A 408 -15.08 -11.85 -10.58
C SER A 408 -16.42 -11.84 -9.85
N SER A 409 -16.57 -10.95 -8.85
CA SER A 409 -17.81 -10.77 -8.10
C SER A 409 -19.03 -10.33 -8.93
N LEU A 410 -18.81 -9.92 -10.18
CA LEU A 410 -19.89 -9.63 -11.14
C LEU A 410 -20.48 -10.90 -11.76
N ARG A 411 -19.73 -12.00 -11.73
CA ARG A 411 -20.01 -13.27 -12.43
C ARG A 411 -20.19 -14.43 -11.42
N SER A 412 -20.69 -14.09 -10.26
CA SER A 412 -20.98 -15.06 -9.18
C SER A 412 -22.38 -15.67 -9.33
#